data_c2b4c23ce58090989b895b292fdb75c7
#
_entry.id   c2b4c23ce58090989b895b292fdb75c7
#
_cell.length_a   1.000
_cell.length_b   1.000
_cell.length_c   1.000
_cell.angle_alpha   90.00
_cell.angle_beta   90.00
_cell.angle_gamma   90.00
#
_symmetry.space_group_name_H-M   'P 1'
#
loop_
_entity.id
_entity.type
_entity.pdbx_description
1 polymer ?
#
loop_
_entity_poly.entity_id
_entity_poly.type
_entity_poly.pdbx_seq_one_letter_code
_entity_poly.pdbx_strand_id
1 'polypeptide(L)'
;MELTPRLAAVAALVPACHCMADIGTDHAYVPMDLVRKHRVEHAVASDIHKGPLDIARRHIGENRLSRWIETRLGGGLETLQPGECEGVVIAGMG
;
A
#
# COMPACT_ATOMS: atom_id res chain seq x y z
N MET A 1 5.24 8.71 11.75
CA MET A 1 5.70 8.86 10.35
C MET A 1 4.77 9.80 9.61
N GLU A 2 5.33 10.82 9.01
CA GLU A 2 4.55 11.76 8.23
C GLU A 2 4.77 11.50 6.75
N LEU A 3 3.70 11.58 5.98
CA LEU A 3 3.77 11.49 4.54
C LEU A 3 4.29 12.80 3.95
N THR A 4 5.02 12.71 2.82
CA THR A 4 5.32 13.91 2.04
C THR A 4 3.99 14.53 1.56
N PRO A 5 3.96 15.83 1.22
CA PRO A 5 2.74 16.45 0.72
C PRO A 5 2.12 15.71 -0.47
N ARG A 6 2.96 15.18 -1.38
CA ARG A 6 2.49 14.41 -2.54
C ARG A 6 1.78 13.14 -2.10
N LEU A 7 2.41 12.37 -1.21
CA LEU A 7 1.84 11.12 -0.73
C LEU A 7 0.60 11.35 0.14
N ALA A 8 0.61 12.42 0.94
CA ALA A 8 -0.56 12.79 1.72
C ALA A 8 -1.76 13.11 0.82
N ALA A 9 -1.53 13.81 -0.29
CA ALA A 9 -2.59 14.10 -1.26
C ALA A 9 -3.13 12.82 -1.89
N VAL A 10 -2.25 11.88 -2.24
CA VAL A 10 -2.65 10.57 -2.78
C VAL A 10 -3.50 9.81 -1.75
N ALA A 11 -3.03 9.73 -0.51
CA ALA A 11 -3.75 9.03 0.55
C ALA A 11 -5.14 9.63 0.79
N ALA A 12 -5.25 10.95 0.71
CA ALA A 12 -6.52 11.64 0.92
C ALA A 12 -7.57 11.30 -0.15
N LEU A 13 -7.14 10.87 -1.33
CA LEU A 13 -8.05 10.49 -2.41
C LEU A 13 -8.63 9.08 -2.25
N VAL A 14 -8.04 8.26 -1.39
CA VAL A 14 -8.53 6.89 -1.17
C VAL A 14 -9.75 6.94 -0.26
N PRO A 15 -10.93 6.48 -0.71
CA PRO A 15 -12.11 6.46 0.16
C PRO A 15 -11.95 5.40 1.24
N ALA A 16 -12.70 5.55 2.33
CA ALA A 16 -12.75 4.52 3.35
C ALA A 16 -13.29 3.22 2.72
N CYS A 17 -12.57 2.12 2.91
CA CYS A 17 -12.96 0.85 2.31
C CYS A 17 -12.35 -0.31 3.08
N HIS A 18 -12.76 -1.54 2.73
CA HIS A 18 -12.25 -2.73 3.41
C HIS A 18 -10.79 -3.00 3.02
N CYS A 19 -10.48 -2.93 1.73
CA CYS A 19 -9.16 -3.23 1.22
C CYS A 19 -8.73 -2.24 0.14
N MET A 20 -7.51 -1.74 0.23
CA MET A 20 -6.91 -0.96 -0.83
C MET A 20 -5.64 -1.63 -1.32
N ALA A 21 -5.29 -1.40 -2.58
CA ALA A 21 -4.05 -1.88 -3.16
C ALA A 21 -3.19 -0.70 -3.61
N ASP A 22 -1.91 -0.76 -3.30
CA ASP A 22 -0.92 0.24 -3.72
C ASP A 22 0.04 -0.41 -4.70
N ILE A 23 -0.11 -0.10 -5.99
CA ILE A 23 0.72 -0.64 -7.06
C ILE A 23 1.93 0.24 -7.24
N GLY A 24 3.13 -0.35 -7.15
CA GLY A 24 4.36 0.43 -7.11
C GLY A 24 4.50 1.09 -5.75
N THR A 25 4.32 0.32 -4.70
CA THR A 25 4.21 0.83 -3.33
C THR A 25 5.48 1.48 -2.81
N ASP A 26 6.62 1.12 -3.36
CA ASP A 26 7.94 1.60 -2.93
C ASP A 26 8.15 1.24 -1.44
N HIS A 27 8.02 2.17 -0.52
CA HIS A 27 8.26 1.92 0.90
C HIS A 27 6.98 1.63 1.71
N ALA A 28 5.84 1.47 1.06
CA ALA A 28 4.54 1.19 1.69
C ALA A 28 4.01 2.31 2.61
N TYR A 29 4.44 3.53 2.39
CA TYR A 29 4.03 4.66 3.24
C TYR A 29 2.52 4.93 3.18
N VAL A 30 1.92 4.89 1.99
CA VAL A 30 0.48 5.14 1.83
C VAL A 30 -0.36 4.05 2.47
N PRO A 31 -0.10 2.75 2.21
CA PRO A 31 -0.83 1.69 2.91
C PRO A 31 -0.72 1.77 4.41
N MET A 32 0.47 2.03 4.95
CA MET A 32 0.66 2.12 6.39
C MET A 32 -0.13 3.28 7.00
N ASP A 33 -0.13 4.43 6.34
CA ASP A 33 -0.88 5.60 6.81
C ASP A 33 -2.38 5.30 6.87
N LEU A 34 -2.93 4.72 5.81
CA LEU A 34 -4.36 4.43 5.71
C LEU A 34 -4.82 3.38 6.72
N VAL A 35 -4.03 2.35 6.94
CA VAL A 35 -4.35 1.31 7.94
C VAL A 35 -4.30 1.89 9.34
N ARG A 36 -3.28 2.70 9.65
CA ARG A 36 -3.15 3.34 10.96
C ARG A 36 -4.33 4.25 11.28
N LYS A 37 -4.83 4.95 10.29
CA LYS A 37 -5.96 5.87 10.46
C LYS A 37 -7.31 5.16 10.44
N HIS A 38 -7.30 3.84 10.32
CA HIS A 38 -8.52 3.01 10.19
C HIS A 38 -9.39 3.43 9.02
N ARG A 39 -8.76 4.00 7.98
CA ARG A 39 -9.46 4.35 6.76
C ARG A 39 -9.67 3.14 5.87
N VAL A 40 -8.74 2.18 5.96
CA VAL A 40 -8.89 0.86 5.34
C VAL A 40 -8.57 -0.19 6.40
N GLU A 41 -9.19 -1.37 6.28
CA GLU A 41 -8.92 -2.47 7.20
C GLU A 41 -7.69 -3.25 6.79
N HIS A 42 -7.54 -3.48 5.49
CA HIS A 42 -6.42 -4.23 4.92
C HIS A 42 -5.84 -3.50 3.73
N ALA A 43 -4.59 -3.80 3.41
CA ALA A 43 -3.95 -3.27 2.23
C ALA A 43 -3.06 -4.32 1.58
N VAL A 44 -2.94 -4.22 0.25
CA VAL A 44 -1.98 -4.98 -0.53
C VAL A 44 -0.96 -3.98 -1.07
N ALA A 45 0.30 -4.19 -0.78
CA ALA A 45 1.39 -3.36 -1.25
C ALA A 45 2.21 -4.17 -2.26
N SER A 46 2.20 -3.77 -3.52
CA SER A 46 2.90 -4.51 -4.56
C SER A 46 3.97 -3.67 -5.24
N ASP A 47 4.98 -4.33 -5.75
CA ASP A 47 6.04 -3.72 -6.52
C ASP A 47 6.64 -4.76 -7.46
N ILE A 48 7.11 -4.32 -8.62
CA ILE A 48 7.81 -5.21 -9.55
C ILE A 48 9.27 -5.42 -9.14
N HIS A 49 9.80 -4.56 -8.30
CA HIS A 49 11.19 -4.61 -7.87
C HIS A 49 11.31 -5.20 -6.46
N LYS A 50 12.16 -6.22 -6.35
CA LYS A 50 12.36 -6.91 -5.07
C LYS A 50 12.96 -6.00 -4.00
N GLY A 51 13.92 -5.15 -4.37
CA GLY A 51 14.59 -4.25 -3.43
C GLY A 51 13.62 -3.34 -2.68
N PRO A 52 12.84 -2.51 -3.37
CA PRO A 52 11.84 -1.67 -2.71
C PRO A 52 10.81 -2.48 -1.91
N LEU A 53 10.41 -3.64 -2.42
CA LEU A 53 9.44 -4.48 -1.72
C LEU A 53 10.00 -5.03 -0.40
N ASP A 54 11.27 -5.41 -0.37
CA ASP A 54 11.92 -5.87 0.86
C ASP A 54 12.00 -4.73 1.89
N ILE A 55 12.24 -3.51 1.44
CA ILE A 55 12.22 -2.33 2.31
C ILE A 55 10.81 -2.11 2.87
N ALA A 56 9.79 -2.23 2.00
CA ALA A 56 8.40 -2.11 2.42
C ALA A 56 8.06 -3.15 3.50
N ARG A 57 8.44 -4.40 3.29
CA ARG A 57 8.22 -5.47 4.28
C ARG A 57 8.83 -5.14 5.63
N ARG A 58 10.07 -4.63 5.60
CA ARG A 58 10.76 -4.27 6.84
C ARG A 58 10.03 -3.14 7.56
N HIS A 59 9.64 -2.09 6.85
CA HIS A 59 8.89 -0.98 7.43
C HIS A 59 7.57 -1.44 8.03
N ILE A 60 6.84 -2.28 7.32
CA ILE A 60 5.56 -2.83 7.78
C ILE A 60 5.77 -3.64 9.07
N GLY A 61 6.80 -4.47 9.10
CA GLY A 61 7.12 -5.27 10.29
C GLY A 61 7.54 -4.42 11.47
N GLU A 62 8.39 -3.41 11.24
CA GLU A 62 8.84 -2.49 12.30
C GLU A 62 7.68 -1.69 12.89
N ASN A 63 6.67 -1.41 12.09
CA ASN A 63 5.47 -0.68 12.52
C ASN A 63 4.35 -1.60 13.01
N ARG A 64 4.62 -2.92 13.08
CA ARG A 64 3.68 -3.93 13.58
C ARG A 64 2.38 -3.98 12.77
N LEU A 65 2.47 -3.80 11.47
CA LEU A 65 1.31 -3.79 10.56
C LEU A 65 1.25 -5.01 9.64
N SER A 66 2.13 -6.00 9.84
CA SER A 66 2.19 -7.19 8.97
C SER A 66 0.88 -7.98 8.92
N ARG A 67 0.06 -7.88 9.96
CA ARG A 67 -1.22 -8.56 10.02
C ARG A 67 -2.25 -7.96 9.06
N TRP A 68 -2.10 -6.66 8.75
CA TRP A 68 -3.09 -5.94 7.95
C TRP A 68 -2.59 -5.54 6.57
N ILE A 69 -1.28 -5.64 6.32
CA ILE A 69 -0.70 -5.24 5.04
C ILE A 69 0.09 -6.40 4.48
N GLU A 70 -0.35 -6.91 3.33
CA GLU A 70 0.34 -7.98 2.60
C GLU A 70 1.18 -7.37 1.49
N THR A 71 2.40 -7.88 1.28
CA THR A 71 3.27 -7.46 0.19
C THR A 71 3.26 -8.51 -0.91
N ARG A 72 3.25 -8.05 -2.17
CA ARG A 72 3.27 -8.95 -3.33
C ARG A 72 4.27 -8.45 -4.36
N LEU A 73 5.10 -9.34 -4.85
CA LEU A 73 6.03 -9.05 -5.94
C LEU A 73 5.33 -9.29 -7.27
N GLY A 74 5.24 -8.25 -8.09
CA GLY A 74 4.60 -8.39 -9.39
C GLY A 74 4.29 -7.04 -10.02
N GLY A 75 3.90 -7.07 -11.29
CA GLY A 75 3.68 -5.87 -12.09
C GLY A 75 2.22 -5.52 -12.24
N GLY A 76 1.74 -4.64 -11.38
CA GLY A 76 0.43 -4.06 -11.56
C GLY A 76 -0.73 -4.93 -11.09
N LEU A 77 -1.86 -4.81 -11.79
CA LEU A 77 -3.11 -5.42 -11.35
C LEU A 77 -3.11 -6.94 -11.35
N GLU A 78 -2.16 -7.56 -12.02
CA GLU A 78 -2.03 -9.02 -12.06
C GLU A 78 -1.77 -9.64 -10.69
N THR A 79 -1.30 -8.83 -9.71
CA THR A 79 -1.07 -9.31 -8.35
C THR A 79 -2.37 -9.42 -7.55
N LEU A 80 -3.47 -8.92 -8.08
CA LEU A 80 -4.75 -8.85 -7.39
C LEU A 80 -5.74 -9.86 -7.97
N GLN A 81 -6.57 -10.42 -7.09
CA GLN A 81 -7.74 -11.19 -7.51
C GLN A 81 -8.87 -10.23 -7.86
N PRO A 82 -9.74 -10.56 -8.83
CA PRO A 82 -10.91 -9.74 -9.10
C PRO A 82 -11.76 -9.50 -7.85
N GLY A 83 -12.06 -8.24 -7.57
CA GLY A 83 -12.88 -7.87 -6.42
C GLY A 83 -12.20 -7.92 -5.07
N GLU A 84 -10.89 -8.19 -5.03
CA GLU A 84 -10.15 -8.30 -3.78
C GLU A 84 -10.05 -6.95 -3.04
N CYS A 85 -9.81 -5.88 -3.78
CA CYS A 85 -9.68 -4.54 -3.20
C CYS A 85 -10.63 -3.58 -3.90
N GLU A 86 -11.27 -2.71 -3.12
CA GLU A 86 -12.19 -1.69 -3.65
C GLU A 86 -11.43 -0.46 -4.13
N GLY A 87 -10.28 -0.16 -3.52
CA GLY A 87 -9.48 0.99 -3.90
C GLY A 87 -8.12 0.57 -4.45
N VAL A 88 -7.69 1.19 -5.56
CA VAL A 88 -6.39 0.92 -6.17
C VAL A 88 -5.67 2.22 -6.42
N VAL A 89 -4.41 2.29 -6.00
CA VAL A 89 -3.54 3.45 -6.18
C VAL A 89 -2.34 3.03 -7.03
N ILE A 90 -2.00 3.82 -8.04
CA ILE A 90 -0.86 3.58 -8.92
C ILE A 90 0.02 4.86 -8.98
N ALA A 91 0.23 5.49 -7.85
CA ALA A 91 0.92 6.78 -7.81
C ALA A 91 2.45 6.68 -7.81
N GLY A 92 2.97 5.52 -7.41
CA GLY A 92 4.42 5.33 -7.33
C GLY A 92 5.11 5.04 -8.66
N MET A 93 4.38 5.01 -9.75
CA MET A 93 4.89 4.61 -11.06
C MET A 93 5.00 5.80 -12.00
N GLY A 94 5.41 6.90 -11.46
CA GLY A 94 5.58 8.12 -12.23
C GLY A 94 6.81 8.16 -13.11
#